data_6e2a8427c29a66f624aa6b9ab8878b2c
#
_entry.id   6e2a8427c29a66f624aa6b9ab8878b2c
#
_cell.length_a   1.000
_cell.length_b   1.000
_cell.length_c   1.000
_cell.angle_alpha   90.00
_cell.angle_beta   90.00
_cell.angle_gamma   90.00
#
_symmetry.space_group_name_H-M   'P 1'
#
loop_
_entity.id
_entity.type
_entity.pdbx_description
1 polymer ?
#
loop_
_entity_poly.entity_id
_entity_poly.type
_entity_poly.pdbx_seq_one_letter_code
_entity_poly.pdbx_strand_id
1 'polypeptide(L)'
;DDMYVGKYVKTIGNINDPDIDFKTIAYGYGFNLEFPDKVMEEVRKIPTKVREEDTVGRVDLRNENIFTIDGSDCKDMDDAVSIKKLDNGNYVLSVHIAHVSHYVKLDSEIFKEAARRTTSVYFPNSVVPMLPFEISNGICSLNENEDRLTRTTDITFSPTGKILDFKTYKSIIRSKKKMNYDDVSKIITSKEVPEGYENFAKELKLMGELSRKLSNIKNERGYIGLVNEELKFKLDSLCNTVDIKVEDNLESHELIENFMLIPNHLVTTLFCLPFIYRCHGYPSEFKVNELLYKLKELGYHTNNLKNMKTSFLLQRLIKDFRDKEEFSVISQIILRSLKLAYYSVENEGHFGLALESYTHYTSPIRRLPDLIVHHLIDLYESEEVNMEKLEQINNLLIDLCERSSFMERQADKAEYEADKLQVINYIKSHIGEERIGFIEMVSPSYIKVRVPGLMDGIVYSDNMPEMTYLTPGGKLKGTDTERTYKVGHKVLLNLLDASYADKMIYYKLVDNLTLTEAEGKKLVKRV
;
A
#
# COMPACT_ATOMS: atom_id res chain seq x y z
N ASP A 1 31.27 0.49 31.56
CA ASP A 1 30.59 -0.73 31.03
C ASP A 1 29.12 -0.64 31.46
N ASP A 2 28.27 -0.12 30.58
CA ASP A 2 26.82 -0.05 30.84
C ASP A 2 26.23 -1.46 30.67
N MET A 3 25.96 -2.12 31.81
CA MET A 3 25.24 -3.40 31.81
C MET A 3 23.74 -3.13 31.64
N TYR A 4 23.17 -3.64 30.56
CA TYR A 4 21.72 -3.65 30.37
C TYR A 4 21.10 -4.77 31.24
N VAL A 5 20.13 -4.42 32.07
CA VAL A 5 19.37 -5.36 32.89
C VAL A 5 18.04 -5.62 32.22
N GLY A 6 17.79 -6.87 31.83
CA GLY A 6 16.54 -7.31 31.18
C GLY A 6 15.77 -8.30 32.05
N LYS A 7 14.45 -8.32 31.94
CA LYS A 7 13.59 -9.35 32.50
C LYS A 7 13.18 -10.32 31.39
N TYR A 8 13.43 -11.61 31.60
CA TYR A 8 12.91 -12.65 30.70
C TYR A 8 11.37 -12.62 30.68
N VAL A 9 10.78 -12.55 29.50
CA VAL A 9 9.32 -12.53 29.29
C VAL A 9 8.85 -13.88 28.74
N LYS A 10 9.36 -14.27 27.57
CA LYS A 10 9.06 -15.58 26.95
C LYS A 10 10.10 -15.94 25.89
N THR A 11 10.12 -17.20 25.50
CA THR A 11 10.86 -17.69 24.34
C THR A 11 10.01 -17.46 23.09
N ILE A 12 10.56 -16.83 22.05
CA ILE A 12 9.87 -16.57 20.76
C ILE A 12 9.89 -17.83 19.88
N GLY A 13 11.00 -18.56 19.88
CA GLY A 13 11.22 -19.77 19.09
C GLY A 13 12.68 -20.23 19.17
N ASN A 14 13.02 -21.25 18.40
CA ASN A 14 14.41 -21.69 18.21
C ASN A 14 15.04 -20.87 17.08
N ILE A 15 16.36 -20.58 17.18
CA ILE A 15 17.09 -19.81 16.14
C ILE A 15 17.08 -20.50 14.76
N ASN A 16 16.84 -21.80 14.73
CA ASN A 16 16.78 -22.58 13.49
C ASN A 16 15.34 -22.77 12.95
N ASP A 17 14.34 -22.17 13.60
CA ASP A 17 12.97 -22.21 13.08
C ASP A 17 12.89 -21.39 11.79
N PRO A 18 12.30 -21.90 10.70
CA PRO A 18 12.29 -21.20 9.41
C PRO A 18 11.65 -19.81 9.43
N ASP A 19 10.71 -19.57 10.36
CA ASP A 19 9.95 -18.34 10.50
C ASP A 19 10.41 -17.45 11.67
N ILE A 20 11.54 -17.79 12.33
CA ILE A 20 11.99 -17.09 13.54
C ILE A 20 12.26 -15.61 13.30
N ASP A 21 12.79 -15.26 12.12
CA ASP A 21 13.11 -13.89 11.78
C ASP A 21 11.84 -13.03 11.73
N PHE A 22 10.77 -13.52 11.08
CA PHE A 22 9.50 -12.82 11.00
C PHE A 22 8.83 -12.67 12.39
N LYS A 23 8.89 -13.72 13.21
CA LYS A 23 8.42 -13.67 14.59
C LYS A 23 9.17 -12.63 15.42
N THR A 24 10.49 -12.59 15.27
CA THR A 24 11.36 -11.64 15.98
C THR A 24 11.07 -10.20 15.54
N ILE A 25 10.91 -9.96 14.24
CA ILE A 25 10.52 -8.66 13.69
C ILE A 25 9.15 -8.23 14.24
N ALA A 26 8.14 -9.11 14.16
CA ALA A 26 6.80 -8.79 14.65
C ALA A 26 6.82 -8.33 16.12
N TYR A 27 7.47 -9.09 16.99
CA TYR A 27 7.62 -8.71 18.41
C TYR A 27 8.44 -7.43 18.61
N GLY A 28 9.50 -7.24 17.81
CA GLY A 28 10.34 -6.03 17.86
C GLY A 28 9.58 -4.76 17.56
N TYR A 29 8.55 -4.83 16.73
CA TYR A 29 7.67 -3.71 16.38
C TYR A 29 6.35 -3.67 17.18
N GLY A 30 6.22 -4.54 18.21
CA GLY A 30 5.09 -4.51 19.13
C GLY A 30 3.87 -5.34 18.71
N PHE A 31 4.01 -6.21 17.69
CA PHE A 31 2.94 -7.09 17.23
C PHE A 31 3.02 -8.46 17.91
N ASN A 32 1.98 -8.79 18.68
CA ASN A 32 1.84 -10.10 19.28
C ASN A 32 1.31 -11.11 18.26
N LEU A 33 1.91 -12.29 18.20
CA LEU A 33 1.48 -13.35 17.27
C LEU A 33 0.23 -14.08 17.77
N GLU A 34 0.11 -14.22 19.08
CA GLU A 34 -0.97 -14.96 19.74
C GLU A 34 -2.09 -14.00 20.17
N PHE A 35 -3.32 -14.51 20.18
CA PHE A 35 -4.46 -13.82 20.77
C PHE A 35 -4.64 -14.27 22.22
N PRO A 36 -5.02 -13.35 23.15
CA PRO A 36 -5.32 -13.71 24.53
C PRO A 36 -6.47 -14.73 24.63
N ASP A 37 -6.43 -15.60 25.64
CA ASP A 37 -7.46 -16.63 25.86
C ASP A 37 -8.87 -16.06 25.90
N LYS A 38 -9.08 -14.89 26.55
CA LYS A 38 -10.37 -14.22 26.62
C LYS A 38 -10.92 -13.86 25.24
N VAL A 39 -10.05 -13.45 24.32
CA VAL A 39 -10.43 -13.18 22.93
C VAL A 39 -10.88 -14.47 22.26
N MET A 40 -10.11 -15.54 22.41
CA MET A 40 -10.43 -16.84 21.81
C MET A 40 -11.69 -17.48 22.40
N GLU A 41 -12.02 -17.22 23.68
CA GLU A 41 -13.28 -17.62 24.29
C GLU A 41 -14.49 -16.90 23.67
N GLU A 42 -14.36 -15.63 23.33
CA GLU A 42 -15.40 -14.90 22.60
C GLU A 42 -15.54 -15.38 21.14
N VAL A 43 -14.42 -15.61 20.46
CA VAL A 43 -14.38 -16.13 19.08
C VAL A 43 -15.14 -17.45 18.96
N ARG A 44 -15.01 -18.36 19.93
CA ARG A 44 -15.73 -19.64 19.94
C ARG A 44 -17.26 -19.49 20.00
N LYS A 45 -17.78 -18.32 20.38
CA LYS A 45 -19.22 -18.02 20.43
C LYS A 45 -19.73 -17.42 19.10
N ILE A 46 -18.84 -16.96 18.24
CA ILE A 46 -19.18 -16.42 16.92
C ILE A 46 -19.59 -17.58 16.00
N PRO A 47 -20.71 -17.47 15.29
CA PRO A 47 -21.14 -18.52 14.37
C PRO A 47 -20.19 -18.64 13.18
N THR A 48 -19.98 -19.86 12.69
CA THR A 48 -19.17 -20.10 11.49
C THR A 48 -19.91 -19.86 10.17
N LYS A 49 -21.23 -19.68 10.25
CA LYS A 49 -22.12 -19.36 9.11
C LYS A 49 -23.10 -18.27 9.52
N VAL A 50 -23.55 -17.48 8.56
CA VAL A 50 -24.60 -16.50 8.75
C VAL A 50 -25.88 -17.20 9.22
N ARG A 51 -26.47 -16.74 10.33
CA ARG A 51 -27.72 -17.26 10.90
C ARG A 51 -28.90 -16.54 10.26
N GLU A 52 -30.05 -17.15 10.26
CA GLU A 52 -31.27 -16.56 9.70
C GLU A 52 -31.64 -15.25 10.42
N GLU A 53 -31.45 -15.19 11.73
CA GLU A 53 -31.68 -13.98 12.54
C GLU A 53 -30.76 -12.80 12.15
N ASP A 54 -29.55 -13.07 11.65
CA ASP A 54 -28.59 -12.05 11.23
C ASP A 54 -29.02 -11.38 9.91
N THR A 55 -29.97 -11.98 9.17
CA THR A 55 -30.44 -11.47 7.87
C THR A 55 -31.60 -10.47 8.00
N VAL A 56 -32.20 -10.37 9.18
CA VAL A 56 -33.36 -9.49 9.42
C VAL A 56 -32.98 -8.02 9.19
N GLY A 57 -33.79 -7.32 8.40
CA GLY A 57 -33.58 -5.90 8.07
C GLY A 57 -32.47 -5.64 7.04
N ARG A 58 -31.93 -6.68 6.40
CA ARG A 58 -30.93 -6.57 5.34
C ARG A 58 -31.53 -6.76 3.96
N VAL A 59 -30.96 -6.08 2.99
CA VAL A 59 -31.29 -6.31 1.58
C VAL A 59 -30.63 -7.61 1.12
N ASP A 60 -31.42 -8.51 0.53
CA ASP A 60 -30.92 -9.78 0.01
C ASP A 60 -30.41 -9.62 -1.42
N LEU A 61 -29.09 -9.72 -1.57
CA LEU A 61 -28.36 -9.61 -2.85
C LEU A 61 -27.69 -10.94 -3.26
N ARG A 62 -28.05 -12.06 -2.64
CA ARG A 62 -27.42 -13.36 -2.88
C ARG A 62 -27.57 -13.88 -4.31
N ASN A 63 -28.54 -13.35 -5.05
CA ASN A 63 -28.79 -13.74 -6.46
C ASN A 63 -28.07 -12.85 -7.48
N GLU A 64 -27.46 -11.74 -7.03
CA GLU A 64 -26.73 -10.83 -7.89
C GLU A 64 -25.37 -11.41 -8.31
N ASN A 65 -24.84 -10.94 -9.45
CA ASN A 65 -23.48 -11.28 -9.91
C ASN A 65 -22.46 -10.46 -9.15
N ILE A 66 -22.10 -10.92 -7.96
CA ILE A 66 -21.14 -10.31 -7.06
C ILE A 66 -19.90 -11.20 -7.01
N PHE A 67 -18.72 -10.59 -7.06
CA PHE A 67 -17.44 -11.31 -6.99
C PHE A 67 -16.35 -10.47 -6.33
N THR A 68 -15.34 -11.14 -5.78
CA THR A 68 -14.13 -10.51 -5.25
C THR A 68 -13.03 -10.51 -6.30
N ILE A 69 -12.11 -9.53 -6.25
CA ILE A 69 -10.93 -9.44 -7.13
C ILE A 69 -9.73 -9.13 -6.24
N ASP A 70 -8.89 -10.13 -6.00
CA ASP A 70 -7.80 -10.09 -5.03
C ASP A 70 -6.55 -10.81 -5.55
N GLY A 71 -5.47 -10.82 -4.77
CA GLY A 71 -4.35 -11.72 -4.99
C GLY A 71 -4.79 -13.19 -4.88
N SER A 72 -4.16 -14.08 -5.62
CA SER A 72 -4.51 -15.51 -5.65
C SER A 72 -4.46 -16.18 -4.27
N ASP A 73 -3.55 -15.73 -3.41
CA ASP A 73 -3.28 -16.23 -2.06
C ASP A 73 -4.05 -15.50 -0.94
N CYS A 74 -4.79 -14.42 -1.27
CA CYS A 74 -5.61 -13.68 -0.31
C CYS A 74 -6.68 -14.59 0.32
N LYS A 75 -6.86 -14.49 1.64
CA LYS A 75 -7.84 -15.26 2.42
C LYS A 75 -8.82 -14.40 3.20
N ASP A 76 -8.54 -13.12 3.35
CA ASP A 76 -9.26 -12.12 4.11
C ASP A 76 -9.88 -11.08 3.18
N MET A 77 -10.77 -11.54 2.26
CA MET A 77 -11.43 -10.69 1.29
C MET A 77 -12.40 -9.73 2.00
N ASP A 78 -12.03 -8.46 2.07
CA ASP A 78 -12.81 -7.39 2.69
C ASP A 78 -13.94 -6.88 1.80
N ASP A 79 -13.74 -6.88 0.47
CA ASP A 79 -14.61 -6.25 -0.50
C ASP A 79 -14.99 -7.16 -1.65
N ALA A 80 -16.20 -6.92 -2.16
CA ALA A 80 -16.71 -7.52 -3.38
C ALA A 80 -17.43 -6.43 -4.20
N VAL A 81 -17.54 -6.64 -5.50
CA VAL A 81 -18.09 -5.66 -6.43
C VAL A 81 -19.12 -6.27 -7.37
N SER A 82 -20.07 -5.44 -7.79
CA SER A 82 -20.98 -5.74 -8.89
C SER A 82 -21.34 -4.47 -9.66
N ILE A 83 -21.71 -4.59 -10.93
CA ILE A 83 -22.00 -3.46 -11.80
C ILE A 83 -23.20 -3.74 -12.68
N LYS A 84 -24.01 -2.69 -12.93
CA LYS A 84 -25.10 -2.70 -13.89
C LYS A 84 -25.03 -1.46 -14.77
N LYS A 85 -25.45 -1.58 -16.03
CA LYS A 85 -25.67 -0.44 -16.91
C LYS A 85 -27.17 -0.30 -17.16
N LEU A 86 -27.70 0.89 -16.85
CA LEU A 86 -29.12 1.20 -17.00
C LEU A 86 -29.42 1.58 -18.47
N ASP A 87 -30.69 1.54 -18.86
CA ASP A 87 -31.15 1.87 -20.22
C ASP A 87 -30.82 3.30 -20.63
N ASN A 88 -30.73 4.23 -19.67
CA ASN A 88 -30.31 5.61 -19.90
C ASN A 88 -28.80 5.80 -20.03
N GLY A 89 -28.02 4.70 -20.02
CA GLY A 89 -26.57 4.69 -20.16
C GLY A 89 -25.80 4.94 -18.85
N ASN A 90 -26.47 5.20 -17.73
CA ASN A 90 -25.83 5.34 -16.42
C ASN A 90 -25.29 3.99 -15.94
N TYR A 91 -24.24 4.06 -15.11
CA TYR A 91 -23.71 2.88 -14.41
C TYR A 91 -24.22 2.89 -12.97
N VAL A 92 -24.49 1.71 -12.44
CA VAL A 92 -24.66 1.48 -11.01
C VAL A 92 -23.58 0.51 -10.59
N LEU A 93 -22.59 1.01 -9.84
CA LEU A 93 -21.56 0.22 -9.19
C LEU A 93 -22.00 -0.03 -7.75
N SER A 94 -22.01 -1.30 -7.35
CA SER A 94 -22.23 -1.68 -5.96
C SER A 94 -20.91 -2.20 -5.37
N VAL A 95 -20.51 -1.60 -4.25
CA VAL A 95 -19.35 -2.02 -3.47
C VAL A 95 -19.85 -2.63 -2.16
N HIS A 96 -19.50 -3.88 -1.92
CA HIS A 96 -19.96 -4.67 -0.79
C HIS A 96 -18.80 -4.92 0.15
N ILE A 97 -18.85 -4.33 1.35
CA ILE A 97 -17.78 -4.45 2.35
C ILE A 97 -18.23 -5.38 3.46
N ALA A 98 -17.37 -6.29 3.89
CA ALA A 98 -17.60 -7.19 5.00
C ALA A 98 -18.09 -6.44 6.25
N HIS A 99 -19.26 -6.81 6.78
CA HIS A 99 -19.86 -6.12 7.93
C HIS A 99 -19.30 -6.65 9.25
N VAL A 100 -18.01 -6.41 9.47
CA VAL A 100 -17.24 -6.92 10.62
C VAL A 100 -17.81 -6.40 11.95
N SER A 101 -18.34 -5.16 12.00
CA SER A 101 -18.97 -4.56 13.19
C SER A 101 -20.22 -5.33 13.68
N HIS A 102 -20.80 -6.18 12.83
CA HIS A 102 -21.88 -7.08 13.25
C HIS A 102 -21.37 -8.13 14.24
N TYR A 103 -20.20 -8.68 14.03
CA TYR A 103 -19.61 -9.76 14.85
C TYR A 103 -18.67 -9.24 15.95
N VAL A 104 -17.94 -8.18 15.69
CA VAL A 104 -16.96 -7.56 16.60
C VAL A 104 -17.60 -6.33 17.25
N LYS A 105 -18.13 -6.47 18.47
CA LYS A 105 -18.80 -5.39 19.19
C LYS A 105 -17.80 -4.52 19.95
N LEU A 106 -18.10 -3.21 20.10
CA LEU A 106 -17.23 -2.21 20.73
C LEU A 106 -16.80 -2.56 22.17
N ASP A 107 -17.64 -3.26 22.93
CA ASP A 107 -17.40 -3.68 24.32
C ASP A 107 -16.72 -5.05 24.43
N SER A 108 -16.53 -5.77 23.31
CA SER A 108 -15.95 -7.12 23.27
C SER A 108 -14.44 -7.14 23.53
N GLU A 109 -13.94 -8.26 24.03
CA GLU A 109 -12.49 -8.50 24.15
C GLU A 109 -11.82 -8.57 22.77
N ILE A 110 -12.55 -9.01 21.74
CA ILE A 110 -12.09 -9.04 20.35
C ILE A 110 -11.82 -7.61 19.87
N PHE A 111 -12.74 -6.66 20.09
CA PHE A 111 -12.54 -5.25 19.71
C PHE A 111 -11.40 -4.60 20.49
N LYS A 112 -11.29 -4.87 21.80
CA LYS A 112 -10.18 -4.34 22.61
C LYS A 112 -8.82 -4.81 22.10
N GLU A 113 -8.72 -6.06 21.65
CA GLU A 113 -7.49 -6.58 21.05
C GLU A 113 -7.26 -6.01 19.65
N ALA A 114 -8.31 -5.87 18.82
CA ALA A 114 -8.22 -5.18 17.54
C ALA A 114 -7.75 -3.73 17.72
N ALA A 115 -8.27 -3.00 18.72
CA ALA A 115 -7.84 -1.65 19.08
C ALA A 115 -6.39 -1.59 19.60
N ARG A 116 -5.86 -2.69 20.11
CA ARG A 116 -4.45 -2.79 20.51
C ARG A 116 -3.54 -3.01 19.30
N ARG A 117 -3.94 -3.86 18.35
CA ARG A 117 -3.20 -4.20 17.13
C ARG A 117 -3.32 -3.11 16.06
N THR A 118 -4.52 -2.58 15.86
CA THR A 118 -4.97 -1.56 14.91
C THR A 118 -4.87 -1.93 13.43
N THR A 119 -3.99 -2.81 13.04
CA THR A 119 -3.80 -3.27 11.66
C THR A 119 -3.26 -4.70 11.63
N SER A 120 -3.54 -5.42 10.54
CA SER A 120 -2.80 -6.62 10.19
C SER A 120 -1.42 -6.25 9.64
N VAL A 121 -0.45 -7.17 9.75
CA VAL A 121 0.91 -7.02 9.20
C VAL A 121 1.18 -8.20 8.27
N TYR A 122 1.63 -7.90 7.05
CA TYR A 122 1.81 -8.91 6.00
C TYR A 122 3.30 -9.16 5.75
N PHE A 123 3.76 -10.33 6.13
CA PHE A 123 5.11 -10.79 5.84
C PHE A 123 5.14 -11.68 4.59
N PRO A 124 6.29 -11.86 3.93
CA PRO A 124 6.40 -12.68 2.74
C PRO A 124 5.88 -14.13 2.86
N ASN A 125 5.86 -14.69 4.08
CA ASN A 125 5.42 -16.06 4.34
C ASN A 125 4.23 -16.18 5.28
N SER A 126 3.81 -15.11 5.93
CA SER A 126 2.83 -15.16 7.01
C SER A 126 2.15 -13.82 7.23
N VAL A 127 1.06 -13.86 7.96
CA VAL A 127 0.30 -12.67 8.36
C VAL A 127 0.16 -12.66 9.89
N VAL A 128 0.35 -11.49 10.49
CA VAL A 128 -0.06 -11.21 11.86
C VAL A 128 -1.38 -10.48 11.80
N PRO A 129 -2.52 -11.15 11.97
CA PRO A 129 -3.81 -10.58 11.70
C PRO A 129 -4.28 -9.63 12.82
N MET A 130 -5.06 -8.61 12.48
CA MET A 130 -5.75 -7.75 13.44
C MET A 130 -6.84 -8.52 14.20
N LEU A 131 -7.54 -9.39 13.51
CA LEU A 131 -8.62 -10.23 14.04
C LEU A 131 -8.25 -11.72 13.92
N PRO A 132 -8.70 -12.59 14.84
CA PRO A 132 -8.50 -14.04 14.73
C PRO A 132 -8.96 -14.61 13.39
N PHE A 133 -8.30 -15.65 12.90
CA PHE A 133 -8.55 -16.23 11.57
C PHE A 133 -9.97 -16.75 11.39
N GLU A 134 -10.62 -17.19 12.45
CA GLU A 134 -12.04 -17.60 12.44
C GLU A 134 -12.96 -16.45 12.02
N ILE A 135 -12.53 -15.20 12.28
CA ILE A 135 -13.24 -13.99 11.86
C ILE A 135 -12.70 -13.52 10.52
N SER A 136 -11.39 -13.26 10.44
CA SER A 136 -10.77 -12.61 9.28
C SER A 136 -10.82 -13.45 8.01
N ASN A 137 -10.58 -14.75 8.09
CA ASN A 137 -10.60 -15.67 6.95
C ASN A 137 -11.90 -16.49 6.89
N GLY A 138 -12.65 -16.51 8.01
CA GLY A 138 -13.88 -17.27 8.20
C GLY A 138 -15.13 -16.46 7.90
N ILE A 139 -15.88 -16.10 8.97
CA ILE A 139 -17.25 -15.55 8.85
C ILE A 139 -17.29 -14.17 8.18
N CYS A 140 -16.23 -13.36 8.26
CA CYS A 140 -16.19 -12.03 7.66
C CYS A 140 -15.62 -12.04 6.25
N SER A 141 -14.69 -12.92 5.90
CA SER A 141 -14.14 -13.00 4.54
C SER A 141 -15.21 -13.33 3.52
N LEU A 142 -15.28 -12.57 2.41
CA LEU A 142 -16.30 -12.71 1.37
C LEU A 142 -16.03 -13.93 0.47
N ASN A 143 -15.91 -15.10 1.10
CA ASN A 143 -15.61 -16.37 0.47
C ASN A 143 -16.61 -16.75 -0.63
N GLU A 144 -16.09 -17.38 -1.68
CA GLU A 144 -16.89 -17.82 -2.83
C GLU A 144 -17.97 -18.82 -2.40
N ASN A 145 -19.20 -18.62 -2.91
CA ASN A 145 -20.40 -19.44 -2.67
C ASN A 145 -20.87 -19.52 -1.21
N GLU A 146 -20.40 -18.64 -0.34
CA GLU A 146 -20.85 -18.55 1.05
C GLU A 146 -21.67 -17.27 1.30
N ASP A 147 -22.71 -17.39 2.16
CA ASP A 147 -23.49 -16.24 2.60
C ASP A 147 -22.65 -15.37 3.53
N ARG A 148 -22.62 -14.06 3.26
CA ARG A 148 -21.86 -13.09 4.06
C ARG A 148 -22.66 -11.82 4.30
N LEU A 149 -22.54 -11.31 5.52
CA LEU A 149 -23.12 -10.02 5.88
C LEU A 149 -22.22 -8.91 5.39
N THR A 150 -22.82 -7.94 4.69
CA THR A 150 -22.08 -6.81 4.15
C THR A 150 -22.79 -5.50 4.44
N ARG A 151 -22.03 -4.41 4.32
CA ARG A 151 -22.57 -3.08 4.09
C ARG A 151 -22.31 -2.73 2.63
N THR A 152 -23.37 -2.50 1.89
CA THR A 152 -23.30 -2.20 0.46
C THR A 152 -23.41 -0.71 0.22
N THR A 153 -22.57 -0.18 -0.65
CA THR A 153 -22.70 1.18 -1.18
C THR A 153 -23.00 1.09 -2.68
N ASP A 154 -24.22 1.45 -3.07
CA ASP A 154 -24.62 1.63 -4.47
C ASP A 154 -24.27 3.04 -4.92
N ILE A 155 -23.58 3.17 -6.03
CA ILE A 155 -23.15 4.46 -6.57
C ILE A 155 -23.61 4.54 -8.03
N THR A 156 -24.41 5.57 -8.32
CA THR A 156 -24.90 5.83 -9.67
C THR A 156 -24.01 6.84 -10.36
N PHE A 157 -23.48 6.47 -11.51
CA PHE A 157 -22.64 7.34 -12.34
C PHE A 157 -23.36 7.69 -13.65
N SER A 158 -23.10 8.91 -14.13
CA SER A 158 -23.46 9.30 -15.50
C SER A 158 -22.65 8.48 -16.52
N PRO A 159 -23.03 8.52 -17.82
CA PRO A 159 -22.24 7.88 -18.88
C PRO A 159 -20.79 8.39 -18.98
N THR A 160 -20.49 9.57 -18.40
CA THR A 160 -19.13 10.15 -18.35
C THR A 160 -18.35 9.81 -17.10
N GLY A 161 -18.93 9.06 -16.15
CA GLY A 161 -18.30 8.67 -14.89
C GLY A 161 -18.47 9.66 -13.73
N LYS A 162 -19.31 10.71 -13.88
CA LYS A 162 -19.63 11.60 -12.76
C LYS A 162 -20.62 10.95 -11.81
N ILE A 163 -20.38 11.06 -10.51
CA ILE A 163 -21.30 10.57 -9.46
C ILE A 163 -22.58 11.40 -9.51
N LEU A 164 -23.72 10.74 -9.58
CA LEU A 164 -25.05 11.34 -9.59
C LEU A 164 -25.76 11.16 -8.24
N ASP A 165 -25.61 9.97 -7.66
CA ASP A 165 -26.26 9.62 -6.40
C ASP A 165 -25.55 8.44 -5.75
N PHE A 166 -25.70 8.26 -4.44
CA PHE A 166 -25.26 7.06 -3.74
C PHE A 166 -26.13 6.77 -2.53
N LYS A 167 -26.15 5.52 -2.13
CA LYS A 167 -26.78 5.05 -0.89
C LYS A 167 -25.96 3.94 -0.26
N THR A 168 -25.95 3.88 1.07
CA THR A 168 -25.34 2.77 1.82
C THR A 168 -26.41 2.08 2.66
N TYR A 169 -26.31 0.76 2.80
CA TYR A 169 -27.27 -0.04 3.54
C TYR A 169 -26.67 -1.40 3.94
N LYS A 170 -27.31 -2.04 4.95
CA LYS A 170 -26.96 -3.39 5.38
C LYS A 170 -27.52 -4.41 4.38
N SER A 171 -26.71 -5.38 3.99
CA SER A 171 -27.07 -6.39 3.00
C SER A 171 -26.55 -7.78 3.39
N ILE A 172 -27.03 -8.78 2.67
CA ILE A 172 -26.46 -10.13 2.64
C ILE A 172 -26.14 -10.48 1.19
N ILE A 173 -24.95 -10.98 0.96
CA ILE A 173 -24.45 -11.37 -0.37
C ILE A 173 -24.01 -12.84 -0.40
N ARG A 174 -23.83 -13.35 -1.61
CA ARG A 174 -23.09 -14.59 -1.88
C ARG A 174 -22.18 -14.33 -3.06
N SER A 175 -20.87 -14.23 -2.81
CA SER A 175 -19.88 -14.07 -3.86
C SER A 175 -19.95 -15.27 -4.83
N LYS A 176 -20.04 -15.00 -6.12
CA LYS A 176 -20.14 -16.05 -7.16
C LYS A 176 -18.79 -16.58 -7.56
N LYS A 177 -17.73 -15.79 -7.39
CA LYS A 177 -16.38 -16.18 -7.79
C LYS A 177 -15.34 -15.34 -7.03
N LYS A 178 -14.29 -16.00 -6.54
CA LYS A 178 -13.04 -15.35 -6.18
C LYS A 178 -12.19 -15.23 -7.46
N MET A 179 -11.92 -13.99 -7.87
CA MET A 179 -11.14 -13.66 -9.06
C MET A 179 -9.75 -13.19 -8.69
N ASN A 180 -8.78 -13.34 -9.58
CA ASN A 180 -7.43 -12.82 -9.42
C ASN A 180 -7.17 -11.65 -10.38
N TYR A 181 -6.22 -10.78 -10.01
CA TYR A 181 -5.88 -9.59 -10.78
C TYR A 181 -5.39 -9.90 -12.20
N ASP A 182 -4.59 -10.97 -12.39
CA ASP A 182 -4.01 -11.32 -13.69
C ASP A 182 -5.11 -11.68 -14.73
N ASP A 183 -6.06 -12.53 -14.35
CA ASP A 183 -7.13 -12.95 -15.23
C ASP A 183 -8.11 -11.83 -15.53
N VAL A 184 -8.45 -11.02 -14.52
CA VAL A 184 -9.28 -9.83 -14.72
C VAL A 184 -8.60 -8.85 -15.66
N SER A 185 -7.28 -8.61 -15.50
CA SER A 185 -6.52 -7.73 -16.38
C SER A 185 -6.55 -8.20 -17.84
N LYS A 186 -6.41 -9.50 -18.12
CA LYS A 186 -6.54 -10.05 -19.48
C LYS A 186 -7.90 -9.71 -20.09
N ILE A 187 -8.99 -9.84 -19.33
CA ILE A 187 -10.34 -9.57 -19.83
C ILE A 187 -10.55 -8.11 -20.18
N ILE A 188 -10.05 -7.20 -19.35
CA ILE A 188 -10.28 -5.75 -19.50
C ILE A 188 -9.33 -5.11 -20.51
N THR A 189 -8.14 -5.69 -20.74
CA THR A 189 -7.11 -5.16 -21.67
C THR A 189 -7.11 -5.87 -23.02
N SER A 190 -6.91 -7.20 -23.05
CA SER A 190 -6.71 -7.98 -24.27
C SER A 190 -7.98 -8.61 -24.84
N LYS A 191 -9.09 -8.56 -24.11
CA LYS A 191 -10.36 -9.23 -24.40
C LYS A 191 -10.28 -10.76 -24.40
N GLU A 192 -9.18 -11.34 -23.96
CA GLU A 192 -9.05 -12.75 -23.70
C GLU A 192 -9.88 -13.11 -22.45
N VAL A 193 -10.70 -14.14 -22.53
CA VAL A 193 -11.55 -14.58 -21.41
C VAL A 193 -11.02 -15.92 -20.93
N PRO A 194 -10.34 -15.96 -19.76
CA PRO A 194 -9.89 -17.21 -19.16
C PRO A 194 -11.06 -18.14 -18.83
N GLU A 195 -10.77 -19.45 -18.77
CA GLU A 195 -11.75 -20.49 -18.41
C GLU A 195 -12.42 -20.18 -17.06
N GLY A 196 -13.75 -20.30 -17.01
CA GLY A 196 -14.55 -20.04 -15.82
C GLY A 196 -14.86 -18.56 -15.55
N TYR A 197 -14.52 -17.63 -16.47
CA TYR A 197 -14.88 -16.21 -16.41
C TYR A 197 -15.94 -15.80 -17.43
N GLU A 198 -16.43 -16.73 -18.26
CA GLU A 198 -17.34 -16.47 -19.38
C GLU A 198 -18.61 -15.76 -18.94
N ASN A 199 -19.17 -16.17 -17.79
CA ASN A 199 -20.40 -15.62 -17.24
C ASN A 199 -20.22 -14.20 -16.65
N PHE A 200 -19.00 -13.74 -16.44
CA PHE A 200 -18.67 -12.45 -15.78
C PHE A 200 -17.96 -11.47 -16.74
N ALA A 201 -17.58 -11.94 -17.94
CA ALA A 201 -16.78 -11.16 -18.88
C ALA A 201 -17.45 -9.84 -19.31
N LYS A 202 -18.79 -9.79 -19.35
CA LYS A 202 -19.55 -8.60 -19.69
C LYS A 202 -19.44 -7.55 -18.59
N GLU A 203 -19.64 -7.96 -17.35
CA GLU A 203 -19.52 -7.10 -16.16
C GLU A 203 -18.10 -6.58 -15.99
N LEU A 204 -17.09 -7.45 -16.14
CA LEU A 204 -15.68 -7.05 -16.02
C LEU A 204 -15.28 -6.03 -17.10
N LYS A 205 -15.73 -6.19 -18.34
CA LYS A 205 -15.51 -5.18 -19.42
C LYS A 205 -16.17 -3.86 -19.09
N LEU A 206 -17.39 -3.91 -18.53
CA LEU A 206 -18.11 -2.72 -18.09
C LEU A 206 -17.40 -2.01 -16.91
N MET A 207 -16.86 -2.78 -15.96
CA MET A 207 -16.04 -2.26 -14.89
C MET A 207 -14.77 -1.59 -15.41
N GLY A 208 -14.07 -2.20 -16.36
CA GLY A 208 -12.89 -1.60 -17.02
C GLY A 208 -13.25 -0.30 -17.76
N GLU A 209 -14.42 -0.24 -18.44
CA GLU A 209 -14.91 1.00 -19.07
C GLU A 209 -15.13 2.11 -18.03
N LEU A 210 -15.80 1.81 -16.91
CA LEU A 210 -16.04 2.77 -15.84
C LEU A 210 -14.74 3.20 -15.17
N SER A 211 -13.85 2.26 -14.84
CA SER A 211 -12.57 2.54 -14.18
C SER A 211 -11.72 3.53 -14.98
N ARG A 212 -11.60 3.36 -16.30
CA ARG A 212 -10.86 4.32 -17.16
C ARG A 212 -11.46 5.74 -17.12
N LYS A 213 -12.80 5.88 -17.02
CA LYS A 213 -13.44 7.18 -16.85
C LYS A 213 -13.12 7.80 -15.49
N LEU A 214 -13.14 6.98 -14.43
CA LEU A 214 -12.79 7.40 -13.08
C LEU A 214 -11.31 7.81 -12.98
N SER A 215 -10.40 7.09 -13.63
CA SER A 215 -8.98 7.45 -13.73
C SER A 215 -8.79 8.82 -14.39
N ASN A 216 -9.52 9.12 -15.47
CA ASN A 216 -9.45 10.43 -16.12
C ASN A 216 -9.91 11.54 -15.17
N ILE A 217 -11.06 11.38 -14.50
CA ILE A 217 -11.59 12.34 -13.53
C ILE A 217 -10.61 12.53 -12.35
N LYS A 218 -10.04 11.43 -11.82
CA LYS A 218 -9.03 11.43 -10.76
C LYS A 218 -7.81 12.25 -11.18
N ASN A 219 -7.31 12.03 -12.39
CA ASN A 219 -6.15 12.75 -12.94
C ASN A 219 -6.43 14.24 -13.19
N GLU A 220 -7.60 14.60 -13.71
CA GLU A 220 -8.02 16.00 -13.91
C GLU A 220 -8.14 16.76 -12.59
N ARG A 221 -8.48 16.08 -11.49
CA ARG A 221 -8.52 16.67 -10.14
C ARG A 221 -7.14 16.93 -9.55
N GLY A 222 -6.08 16.27 -10.05
CA GLY A 222 -4.70 16.41 -9.57
C GLY A 222 -4.23 15.28 -8.65
N TYR A 223 -4.78 14.08 -8.81
CA TYR A 223 -4.34 12.86 -8.13
C TYR A 223 -2.85 12.59 -8.40
N ILE A 224 -2.10 12.27 -7.36
CA ILE A 224 -0.67 11.97 -7.43
C ILE A 224 -0.50 10.45 -7.44
N GLY A 225 -0.46 9.86 -8.65
CA GLY A 225 -0.28 8.41 -8.84
C GLY A 225 1.19 7.99 -8.70
N LEU A 226 1.73 8.05 -7.49
CA LEU A 226 3.03 7.44 -7.20
C LEU A 226 2.85 5.93 -7.05
N VAL A 227 3.55 5.18 -7.88
CA VAL A 227 3.64 3.73 -7.80
C VAL A 227 4.99 3.39 -7.18
N ASN A 228 4.98 2.70 -6.05
CA ASN A 228 6.17 2.06 -5.51
C ASN A 228 6.34 0.70 -6.18
N GLU A 229 7.59 0.29 -6.37
CA GLU A 229 7.90 -1.09 -6.73
C GLU A 229 7.60 -1.96 -5.51
N GLU A 230 6.70 -2.91 -5.64
CA GLU A 230 6.44 -3.94 -4.64
C GLU A 230 7.17 -5.22 -5.04
N LEU A 231 7.89 -5.82 -4.08
CA LEU A 231 8.64 -7.04 -4.30
C LEU A 231 7.79 -8.24 -3.91
N LYS A 232 7.67 -9.21 -4.82
CA LYS A 232 7.12 -10.53 -4.53
C LYS A 232 8.22 -11.55 -4.39
N PHE A 233 8.20 -12.26 -3.28
CA PHE A 233 9.19 -13.27 -2.92
C PHE A 233 8.64 -14.67 -3.17
N LYS A 234 9.38 -15.46 -3.95
CA LYS A 234 9.13 -16.89 -4.02
C LYS A 234 10.01 -17.58 -2.99
N LEU A 235 9.38 -18.20 -2.01
CA LEU A 235 10.08 -18.88 -0.91
C LEU A 235 10.06 -20.40 -1.10
N ASP A 236 11.09 -21.07 -0.57
CA ASP A 236 11.10 -22.52 -0.40
C ASP A 236 10.42 -22.93 0.92
N SER A 237 10.41 -24.24 1.21
CA SER A 237 9.80 -24.79 2.44
C SER A 237 10.53 -24.40 3.74
N LEU A 238 11.73 -23.84 3.63
CA LEU A 238 12.54 -23.34 4.74
C LEU A 238 12.49 -21.81 4.85
N CYS A 239 11.56 -21.17 4.14
CA CYS A 239 11.43 -19.71 4.05
C CYS A 239 12.64 -18.97 3.45
N ASN A 240 13.50 -19.65 2.67
CA ASN A 240 14.56 -18.99 1.93
C ASN A 240 14.02 -18.45 0.61
N THR A 241 14.48 -17.27 0.21
CA THR A 241 14.10 -16.65 -1.05
C THR A 241 14.77 -17.35 -2.23
N VAL A 242 13.96 -17.94 -3.11
CA VAL A 242 14.39 -18.61 -4.33
C VAL A 242 14.38 -17.66 -5.53
N ASP A 243 13.42 -16.71 -5.56
CA ASP A 243 13.26 -15.74 -6.64
C ASP A 243 12.61 -14.46 -6.12
N ILE A 244 12.94 -13.32 -6.74
CA ILE A 244 12.35 -12.01 -6.44
C ILE A 244 11.81 -11.44 -7.74
N LYS A 245 10.56 -11.00 -7.72
CA LYS A 245 9.91 -10.32 -8.84
C LYS A 245 9.36 -8.98 -8.40
N VAL A 246 9.42 -7.99 -9.27
CA VAL A 246 8.66 -6.76 -9.10
C VAL A 246 7.23 -7.05 -9.51
N GLU A 247 6.26 -6.71 -8.67
CA GLU A 247 4.86 -6.87 -9.01
C GLU A 247 4.46 -5.89 -10.11
N ASP A 248 3.84 -6.40 -11.16
CA ASP A 248 3.32 -5.59 -12.25
C ASP A 248 2.08 -4.81 -11.76
N ASN A 249 2.06 -3.50 -12.00
CA ASN A 249 0.88 -2.69 -11.72
C ASN A 249 -0.15 -2.89 -12.85
N LEU A 250 -1.01 -3.87 -12.69
CA LEU A 250 -2.03 -4.25 -13.66
C LEU A 250 -3.19 -3.24 -13.68
N GLU A 251 -3.89 -3.13 -14.83
CA GLU A 251 -5.11 -2.30 -14.95
C GLU A 251 -6.23 -2.76 -13.98
N SER A 252 -6.23 -4.03 -13.59
CA SER A 252 -7.15 -4.58 -12.59
C SER A 252 -6.88 -4.07 -11.17
N HIS A 253 -5.63 -3.78 -10.80
CA HIS A 253 -5.29 -3.13 -9.53
C HIS A 253 -5.85 -1.69 -9.51
N GLU A 254 -5.63 -0.92 -10.57
CA GLU A 254 -6.18 0.43 -10.69
C GLU A 254 -7.72 0.42 -10.68
N LEU A 255 -8.35 -0.60 -11.27
CA LEU A 255 -9.81 -0.78 -11.26
C LEU A 255 -10.33 -0.88 -9.83
N ILE A 256 -9.78 -1.79 -9.02
CA ILE A 256 -10.19 -1.97 -7.62
C ILE A 256 -9.86 -0.73 -6.80
N GLU A 257 -8.66 -0.14 -6.97
CA GLU A 257 -8.31 1.12 -6.32
C GLU A 257 -9.37 2.19 -6.58
N ASN A 258 -9.74 2.44 -7.84
CA ASN A 258 -10.74 3.42 -8.22
C ASN A 258 -12.10 3.15 -7.56
N PHE A 259 -12.50 1.88 -7.48
CA PHE A 259 -13.78 1.47 -6.89
C PHE A 259 -13.79 1.59 -5.36
N MET A 260 -12.64 1.39 -4.70
CA MET A 260 -12.52 1.55 -3.24
C MET A 260 -12.34 3.02 -2.82
N LEU A 261 -11.69 3.84 -3.63
CA LEU A 261 -11.52 5.28 -3.34
C LEU A 261 -12.86 6.01 -3.20
N ILE A 262 -13.86 5.65 -4.00
CA ILE A 262 -15.14 6.35 -4.05
C ILE A 262 -15.97 6.15 -2.79
N PRO A 263 -16.31 4.92 -2.33
CA PRO A 263 -17.03 4.74 -1.08
C PRO A 263 -16.26 5.29 0.12
N ASN A 264 -14.92 5.18 0.16
CA ASN A 264 -14.09 5.80 1.20
C ASN A 264 -14.29 7.32 1.28
N HIS A 265 -14.45 7.99 0.15
CA HIS A 265 -14.77 9.42 0.11
C HIS A 265 -16.24 9.68 0.47
N LEU A 266 -17.17 8.96 -0.14
CA LEU A 266 -18.60 9.24 -0.02
C LEU A 266 -19.13 9.07 1.42
N VAL A 267 -18.66 8.06 2.16
CA VAL A 267 -19.11 7.85 3.55
C VAL A 267 -18.74 9.00 4.48
N THR A 268 -17.73 9.81 4.16
CA THR A 268 -17.40 11.02 4.94
C THR A 268 -18.45 12.12 4.83
N THR A 269 -19.36 12.01 3.87
CA THR A 269 -20.42 13.00 3.63
C THR A 269 -21.78 12.60 4.24
N LEU A 270 -21.88 11.40 4.84
CA LEU A 270 -23.14 10.89 5.38
C LEU A 270 -23.60 11.66 6.62
N PHE A 271 -22.68 12.09 7.47
CA PHE A 271 -22.98 12.68 8.77
C PHE A 271 -22.08 13.88 9.06
N CYS A 272 -22.63 14.91 9.72
CA CYS A 272 -21.87 16.02 10.30
C CYS A 272 -21.63 15.76 11.81
N LEU A 273 -21.11 14.60 12.15
CA LEU A 273 -20.89 14.10 13.51
C LEU A 273 -19.41 13.68 13.66
N PRO A 274 -18.91 13.46 14.90
CA PRO A 274 -17.55 12.96 15.10
C PRO A 274 -17.23 11.76 14.22
N PHE A 275 -16.13 11.84 13.51
CA PHE A 275 -15.77 10.84 12.50
C PHE A 275 -14.24 10.67 12.44
N ILE A 276 -13.77 9.59 11.79
CA ILE A 276 -12.35 9.39 11.50
C ILE A 276 -12.07 9.75 10.05
N TYR A 277 -11.05 10.58 9.85
CA TYR A 277 -10.55 10.95 8.53
C TYR A 277 -9.14 10.41 8.30
N ARG A 278 -8.84 10.06 7.06
CA ARG A 278 -7.49 9.80 6.59
C ARG A 278 -6.96 11.07 5.95
N CYS A 279 -6.07 11.73 6.65
CA CYS A 279 -5.53 13.03 6.27
C CYS A 279 -4.15 12.90 5.62
N HIS A 280 -3.91 13.71 4.59
CA HIS A 280 -2.60 13.85 3.97
C HIS A 280 -2.36 15.33 3.66
N GLY A 281 -1.51 15.96 4.47
CA GLY A 281 -1.25 17.38 4.38
C GLY A 281 -0.41 17.78 3.15
N TYR A 282 -0.52 19.04 2.76
CA TYR A 282 0.31 19.62 1.68
C TYR A 282 1.80 19.55 2.03
N PRO A 283 2.68 19.26 1.06
CA PRO A 283 4.12 19.39 1.28
C PRO A 283 4.47 20.84 1.56
N SER A 284 5.48 21.08 2.40
CA SER A 284 5.94 22.44 2.67
C SER A 284 6.61 23.03 1.42
N GLU A 285 6.52 24.36 1.28
CA GLU A 285 7.18 25.08 0.20
C GLU A 285 8.70 24.80 0.14
N PHE A 286 9.32 24.68 1.31
CA PHE A 286 10.72 24.31 1.43
C PHE A 286 11.01 22.96 0.77
N LYS A 287 10.18 21.93 1.03
CA LYS A 287 10.34 20.59 0.44
C LYS A 287 10.11 20.57 -1.06
N VAL A 288 9.16 21.35 -1.56
CA VAL A 288 8.92 21.49 -3.00
C VAL A 288 10.12 22.18 -3.68
N ASN A 289 10.67 23.22 -3.07
CA ASN A 289 11.86 23.90 -3.59
C ASN A 289 13.10 22.99 -3.55
N GLU A 290 13.28 22.20 -2.49
CA GLU A 290 14.33 21.18 -2.39
C GLU A 290 14.23 20.15 -3.51
N LEU A 291 13.01 19.66 -3.79
CA LEU A 291 12.72 18.75 -4.90
C LEU A 291 13.14 19.36 -6.25
N LEU A 292 12.69 20.59 -6.54
CA LEU A 292 13.02 21.29 -7.79
C LEU A 292 14.53 21.52 -7.93
N TYR A 293 15.20 21.84 -6.84
CA TYR A 293 16.66 22.00 -6.81
C TYR A 293 17.37 20.68 -7.16
N LYS A 294 16.99 19.56 -6.53
CA LYS A 294 17.54 18.23 -6.81
C LYS A 294 17.33 17.81 -8.28
N LEU A 295 16.13 18.04 -8.82
CA LEU A 295 15.85 17.78 -10.23
C LEU A 295 16.74 18.61 -11.16
N LYS A 296 17.01 19.88 -10.82
CA LYS A 296 17.93 20.73 -11.57
C LYS A 296 19.37 20.19 -11.53
N GLU A 297 19.83 19.69 -10.39
CA GLU A 297 21.15 19.05 -10.28
C GLU A 297 21.26 17.77 -11.13
N LEU A 298 20.15 17.06 -11.30
CA LEU A 298 20.03 15.92 -12.20
C LEU A 298 20.03 16.32 -13.69
N GLY A 299 20.01 17.63 -14.00
CA GLY A 299 20.04 18.17 -15.36
C GLY A 299 18.68 18.50 -15.97
N TYR A 300 17.60 18.48 -15.16
CA TYR A 300 16.26 18.76 -15.67
C TYR A 300 15.90 20.24 -15.57
N HIS A 301 15.17 20.75 -16.58
CA HIS A 301 14.71 22.13 -16.61
C HIS A 301 13.46 22.31 -15.74
N THR A 302 13.59 23.02 -14.63
CA THR A 302 12.49 23.23 -13.64
C THR A 302 11.86 24.62 -13.71
N ASN A 303 12.34 25.53 -14.59
CA ASN A 303 11.91 26.93 -14.61
C ASN A 303 10.42 27.11 -14.92
N ASN A 304 9.85 26.29 -15.81
CA ASN A 304 8.42 26.35 -16.19
C ASN A 304 7.49 25.70 -15.15
N LEU A 305 8.05 25.08 -14.11
CA LEU A 305 7.29 24.31 -13.11
C LEU A 305 6.95 25.15 -11.87
N LYS A 306 7.68 26.23 -11.60
CA LYS A 306 7.57 27.03 -10.36
C LYS A 306 6.20 27.68 -10.12
N ASN A 307 5.43 27.93 -11.19
CA ASN A 307 4.12 28.58 -11.09
C ASN A 307 2.95 27.59 -11.16
N MET A 308 3.21 26.30 -11.17
CA MET A 308 2.16 25.27 -11.17
C MET A 308 1.64 25.01 -9.76
N LYS A 309 0.34 24.68 -9.64
CA LYS A 309 -0.20 24.14 -8.38
C LYS A 309 0.55 22.83 -8.05
N THR A 310 0.97 22.66 -6.79
CA THR A 310 1.89 21.60 -6.37
C THR A 310 1.43 20.19 -6.79
N SER A 311 0.13 19.88 -6.70
CA SER A 311 -0.39 18.57 -7.13
C SER A 311 -0.15 18.31 -8.62
N PHE A 312 -0.44 19.27 -9.48
CA PHE A 312 -0.21 19.18 -10.94
C PHE A 312 1.27 19.20 -11.31
N LEU A 313 2.11 19.91 -10.53
CA LEU A 313 3.56 19.85 -10.66
C LEU A 313 4.06 18.41 -10.45
N LEU A 314 3.66 17.79 -9.33
CA LEU A 314 4.10 16.43 -8.98
C LEU A 314 3.55 15.40 -9.98
N GLN A 315 2.29 15.52 -10.36
CA GLN A 315 1.67 14.69 -11.40
C GLN A 315 2.42 14.79 -12.73
N ARG A 316 2.81 15.99 -13.14
CA ARG A 316 3.60 16.21 -14.34
C ARG A 316 4.97 15.56 -14.26
N LEU A 317 5.67 15.72 -13.14
CA LEU A 317 6.97 15.09 -12.92
C LEU A 317 6.87 13.56 -13.03
N ILE A 318 5.89 12.95 -12.37
CA ILE A 318 5.67 11.51 -12.46
C ILE A 318 5.44 11.08 -13.92
N LYS A 319 4.60 11.81 -14.65
CA LYS A 319 4.32 11.51 -16.06
C LYS A 319 5.56 11.65 -16.96
N ASP A 320 6.34 12.72 -16.78
CA ASP A 320 7.51 13.04 -17.62
C ASP A 320 8.68 12.06 -17.37
N PHE A 321 8.69 11.40 -16.22
CA PHE A 321 9.77 10.50 -15.81
C PHE A 321 9.41 9.01 -15.77
N ARG A 322 8.13 8.65 -15.81
CA ARG A 322 7.66 7.25 -15.64
C ARG A 322 8.39 6.23 -16.53
N ASP A 323 8.66 6.60 -17.78
CA ASP A 323 9.28 5.71 -18.76
C ASP A 323 10.82 5.85 -18.81
N LYS A 324 11.41 6.59 -17.87
CA LYS A 324 12.86 6.77 -17.81
C LYS A 324 13.48 5.78 -16.84
N GLU A 325 14.69 5.32 -17.17
CA GLU A 325 15.42 4.34 -16.37
C GLU A 325 15.67 4.83 -14.92
N GLU A 326 15.91 6.15 -14.74
CA GLU A 326 16.11 6.78 -13.44
C GLU A 326 14.83 7.07 -12.65
N PHE A 327 13.67 6.62 -13.12
CA PHE A 327 12.38 6.90 -12.46
C PHE A 327 12.34 6.44 -11.00
N SER A 328 12.95 5.31 -10.68
CA SER A 328 13.02 4.80 -9.30
C SER A 328 13.70 5.77 -8.33
N VAL A 329 14.76 6.47 -8.76
CA VAL A 329 15.42 7.52 -7.95
C VAL A 329 14.55 8.76 -7.85
N ILE A 330 13.97 9.20 -8.96
CA ILE A 330 13.13 10.40 -9.01
C ILE A 330 11.86 10.23 -8.18
N SER A 331 11.21 9.07 -8.25
CA SER A 331 10.03 8.76 -7.43
C SER A 331 10.34 8.84 -5.94
N GLN A 332 11.50 8.36 -5.50
CA GLN A 332 11.94 8.50 -4.10
C GLN A 332 12.19 9.96 -3.68
N ILE A 333 12.76 10.78 -4.57
CA ILE A 333 12.94 12.21 -4.29
C ILE A 333 11.58 12.89 -4.16
N ILE A 334 10.61 12.55 -5.00
CA ILE A 334 9.23 13.04 -4.91
C ILE A 334 8.58 12.58 -3.59
N LEU A 335 8.63 11.29 -3.26
CA LEU A 335 8.08 10.72 -2.02
C LEU A 335 8.62 11.42 -0.77
N ARG A 336 9.94 11.67 -0.71
CA ARG A 336 10.58 12.39 0.41
C ARG A 336 10.16 13.85 0.52
N SER A 337 9.56 14.42 -0.51
CA SER A 337 9.00 15.77 -0.47
C SER A 337 7.60 15.81 0.13
N LEU A 338 6.89 14.68 0.17
CA LEU A 338 5.54 14.55 0.70
C LEU A 338 5.55 14.39 2.23
N LYS A 339 4.41 14.73 2.84
CA LYS A 339 4.14 14.37 4.24
C LYS A 339 3.64 12.93 4.31
N LEU A 340 3.70 12.33 5.48
CA LEU A 340 3.04 11.05 5.74
C LEU A 340 1.54 11.28 5.97
N ALA A 341 0.72 10.37 5.50
CA ALA A 341 -0.70 10.34 5.83
C ALA A 341 -0.90 9.85 7.28
N TYR A 342 -2.02 10.24 7.90
CA TYR A 342 -2.34 9.90 9.29
C TYR A 342 -3.86 9.91 9.49
N TYR A 343 -4.32 9.33 10.60
CA TYR A 343 -5.74 9.39 10.99
C TYR A 343 -5.97 10.57 11.93
N SER A 344 -7.12 11.23 11.80
CA SER A 344 -7.53 12.38 12.60
C SER A 344 -9.04 12.45 12.74
N VAL A 345 -9.51 13.06 13.83
CA VAL A 345 -10.92 13.46 13.97
C VAL A 345 -11.22 14.77 13.25
N GLU A 346 -10.19 15.54 12.93
CA GLU A 346 -10.29 16.76 12.13
C GLU A 346 -10.06 16.46 10.65
N ASN A 347 -10.94 16.97 9.80
CA ASN A 347 -10.82 16.79 8.35
C ASN A 347 -9.84 17.83 7.77
N GLU A 348 -8.65 17.40 7.41
CA GLU A 348 -7.64 18.23 6.73
C GLU A 348 -7.53 17.93 5.22
N GLY A 349 -8.40 17.08 4.70
CA GLY A 349 -8.35 16.61 3.33
C GLY A 349 -7.19 15.63 3.05
N HIS A 350 -7.11 15.20 1.80
CA HIS A 350 -6.07 14.24 1.37
C HIS A 350 -5.37 14.73 0.11
N PHE A 351 -4.22 15.40 0.29
CA PHE A 351 -3.45 16.04 -0.79
C PHE A 351 -3.11 15.07 -1.92
N GLY A 352 -2.57 13.88 -1.63
CA GLY A 352 -2.15 12.91 -2.65
C GLY A 352 -3.30 12.39 -3.52
N LEU A 353 -4.50 12.30 -2.95
CA LEU A 353 -5.73 11.89 -3.65
C LEU A 353 -6.48 13.09 -4.26
N ALA A 354 -6.05 14.32 -3.95
CA ALA A 354 -6.74 15.56 -4.30
C ALA A 354 -8.21 15.56 -3.88
N LEU A 355 -8.51 15.06 -2.66
CA LEU A 355 -9.85 14.98 -2.07
C LEU A 355 -9.96 15.93 -0.88
N GLU A 356 -11.13 16.58 -0.75
CA GLU A 356 -11.45 17.49 0.36
C GLU A 356 -11.75 16.73 1.65
N SER A 357 -12.24 15.49 1.56
CA SER A 357 -12.42 14.59 2.68
C SER A 357 -12.16 13.15 2.23
N TYR A 358 -11.58 12.36 3.13
CA TYR A 358 -11.29 10.97 2.85
C TYR A 358 -11.21 10.18 4.15
N THR A 359 -11.65 8.95 4.13
CA THR A 359 -11.47 7.98 5.22
C THR A 359 -11.10 6.62 4.67
N HIS A 360 -10.74 5.71 5.54
CA HIS A 360 -10.69 4.29 5.22
C HIS A 360 -11.98 3.63 5.73
N TYR A 361 -12.64 2.88 4.85
CA TYR A 361 -13.93 2.23 5.11
C TYR A 361 -14.00 0.81 4.52
N THR A 362 -13.18 0.55 3.49
CA THR A 362 -13.31 -0.64 2.64
C THR A 362 -12.54 -1.86 3.12
N SER A 363 -11.81 -1.79 4.26
CA SER A 363 -11.01 -2.92 4.75
C SER A 363 -11.12 -3.15 6.27
N PRO A 364 -12.34 -3.39 6.81
CA PRO A 364 -12.57 -3.51 8.25
C PRO A 364 -12.02 -4.82 8.87
N ILE A 365 -11.67 -5.84 8.07
CA ILE A 365 -11.04 -7.07 8.57
C ILE A 365 -9.61 -6.80 9.04
N ARG A 366 -8.90 -5.92 8.34
CA ARG A 366 -7.47 -5.71 8.53
C ARG A 366 -7.07 -4.30 9.00
N ARG A 367 -7.98 -3.36 9.07
CA ARG A 367 -7.72 -1.99 9.59
C ARG A 367 -8.78 -1.55 10.60
N LEU A 368 -8.33 -1.15 11.78
CA LEU A 368 -9.20 -0.67 12.85
C LEU A 368 -10.02 0.58 12.47
N PRO A 369 -9.44 1.62 11.81
CA PRO A 369 -10.22 2.80 11.43
C PRO A 369 -11.45 2.45 10.58
N ASP A 370 -11.31 1.51 9.64
CA ASP A 370 -12.44 1.04 8.81
C ASP A 370 -13.51 0.38 9.67
N LEU A 371 -13.13 -0.49 10.61
CA LEU A 371 -14.05 -1.13 11.54
C LEU A 371 -14.80 -0.09 12.40
N ILE A 372 -14.09 0.93 12.88
CA ILE A 372 -14.69 2.04 13.66
C ILE A 372 -15.67 2.82 12.79
N VAL A 373 -15.31 3.13 11.55
CA VAL A 373 -16.22 3.84 10.62
C VAL A 373 -17.52 3.04 10.43
N HIS A 374 -17.43 1.71 10.29
CA HIS A 374 -18.64 0.86 10.25
C HIS A 374 -19.47 0.98 11.52
N HIS A 375 -18.85 0.96 12.70
CA HIS A 375 -19.57 1.17 13.98
C HIS A 375 -20.21 2.53 14.08
N LEU A 376 -19.53 3.59 13.65
CA LEU A 376 -20.08 4.95 13.67
C LEU A 376 -21.29 5.07 12.75
N ILE A 377 -21.21 4.53 11.54
CA ILE A 377 -22.35 4.53 10.61
C ILE A 377 -23.52 3.74 11.20
N ASP A 378 -23.28 2.54 11.75
CA ASP A 378 -24.31 1.72 12.40
C ASP A 378 -24.98 2.48 13.56
N LEU A 379 -24.20 3.19 14.38
CA LEU A 379 -24.68 3.97 15.50
C LEU A 379 -25.53 5.16 15.04
N TYR A 380 -25.02 5.94 14.09
CA TYR A 380 -25.68 7.17 13.64
C TYR A 380 -26.95 6.92 12.79
N GLU A 381 -27.07 5.73 12.19
CA GLU A 381 -28.30 5.29 11.52
C GLU A 381 -29.36 4.79 12.50
N SER A 382 -28.97 4.25 13.65
CA SER A 382 -29.90 3.53 14.56
C SER A 382 -30.35 4.31 15.79
N GLU A 383 -29.61 5.34 16.20
CA GLU A 383 -29.80 6.04 17.46
C GLU A 383 -29.69 7.56 17.33
N GLU A 384 -30.54 8.30 18.06
CA GLU A 384 -30.29 9.71 18.34
C GLU A 384 -29.17 9.81 19.39
N VAL A 385 -28.05 10.42 19.02
CA VAL A 385 -26.88 10.55 19.88
C VAL A 385 -26.90 11.93 20.53
N ASN A 386 -26.92 11.98 21.87
CA ASN A 386 -26.87 13.25 22.62
C ASN A 386 -25.44 13.84 22.66
N MET A 387 -25.35 15.11 23.05
CA MET A 387 -24.07 15.83 23.06
C MET A 387 -23.02 15.21 23.98
N GLU A 388 -23.39 14.67 25.12
CA GLU A 388 -22.47 14.00 26.05
C GLU A 388 -21.85 12.74 25.42
N LYS A 389 -22.68 11.92 24.75
CA LYS A 389 -22.22 10.72 24.04
C LYS A 389 -21.34 11.08 22.85
N LEU A 390 -21.64 12.17 22.13
CA LEU A 390 -20.80 12.66 21.03
C LEU A 390 -19.41 13.11 21.53
N GLU A 391 -19.33 13.78 22.67
CA GLU A 391 -18.07 14.18 23.28
C GLU A 391 -17.24 12.96 23.72
N GLN A 392 -17.88 11.97 24.35
CA GLN A 392 -17.22 10.71 24.72
C GLN A 392 -16.67 9.96 23.50
N ILE A 393 -17.47 9.88 22.42
CA ILE A 393 -17.04 9.28 21.14
C ILE A 393 -15.86 10.04 20.59
N ASN A 394 -15.92 11.37 20.50
CA ASN A 394 -14.83 12.16 19.94
C ASN A 394 -13.51 11.98 20.70
N ASN A 395 -13.57 11.96 22.03
CA ASN A 395 -12.38 11.73 22.86
C ASN A 395 -11.78 10.32 22.62
N LEU A 396 -12.62 9.30 22.52
CA LEU A 396 -12.16 7.94 22.17
C LEU A 396 -11.53 7.89 20.78
N LEU A 397 -12.12 8.57 19.80
CA LEU A 397 -11.61 8.59 18.43
C LEU A 397 -10.24 9.26 18.33
N ILE A 398 -9.94 10.29 19.14
CA ILE A 398 -8.62 10.94 19.17
C ILE A 398 -7.55 9.90 19.51
N ASP A 399 -7.72 9.16 20.61
CA ASP A 399 -6.75 8.15 21.06
C ASP A 399 -6.57 7.04 20.01
N LEU A 400 -7.69 6.59 19.39
CA LEU A 400 -7.66 5.54 18.38
C LEU A 400 -7.01 6.01 17.07
N CYS A 401 -7.16 7.27 16.66
CA CYS A 401 -6.50 7.87 15.51
C CYS A 401 -4.98 7.93 15.70
N GLU A 402 -4.53 8.42 16.88
CA GLU A 402 -3.09 8.50 17.20
C GLU A 402 -2.46 7.10 17.21
N ARG A 403 -3.12 6.15 17.89
CA ARG A 403 -2.66 4.78 17.97
C ARG A 403 -2.62 4.09 16.59
N SER A 404 -3.67 4.25 15.79
CA SER A 404 -3.74 3.67 14.44
C SER A 404 -2.63 4.23 13.54
N SER A 405 -2.40 5.55 13.59
CA SER A 405 -1.31 6.18 12.82
C SER A 405 0.07 5.74 13.29
N PHE A 406 0.25 5.49 14.60
CA PHE A 406 1.51 4.99 15.13
C PHE A 406 1.76 3.54 14.71
N MET A 407 0.78 2.65 14.92
CA MET A 407 0.93 1.22 14.64
C MET A 407 1.01 0.91 13.15
N GLU A 408 0.33 1.67 12.29
CA GLU A 408 0.50 1.58 10.83
C GLU A 408 1.98 1.80 10.45
N ARG A 409 2.61 2.85 10.99
CA ARG A 409 4.04 3.10 10.76
C ARG A 409 4.96 2.01 11.34
N GLN A 410 4.54 1.31 12.41
CA GLN A 410 5.29 0.15 12.90
C GLN A 410 5.11 -1.05 11.97
N ALA A 411 3.90 -1.25 11.42
CA ALA A 411 3.64 -2.29 10.43
C ALA A 411 4.48 -2.10 9.17
N ASP A 412 4.45 -0.88 8.58
CA ASP A 412 5.26 -0.54 7.40
C ASP A 412 6.76 -0.83 7.62
N LYS A 413 7.28 -0.50 8.82
CA LYS A 413 8.67 -0.78 9.16
C LYS A 413 8.95 -2.27 9.31
N ALA A 414 8.03 -3.01 9.93
CA ALA A 414 8.16 -4.45 10.12
C ALA A 414 8.15 -5.18 8.77
N GLU A 415 7.23 -4.83 7.90
CA GLU A 415 7.11 -5.36 6.54
C GLU A 415 8.38 -5.05 5.73
N TYR A 416 8.81 -3.79 5.71
CA TYR A 416 10.05 -3.38 5.04
C TYR A 416 11.29 -4.11 5.57
N GLU A 417 11.38 -4.33 6.89
CA GLU A 417 12.49 -5.08 7.50
C GLU A 417 12.47 -6.55 7.10
N ALA A 418 11.29 -7.16 7.05
CA ALA A 418 11.11 -8.53 6.61
C ALA A 418 11.48 -8.71 5.12
N ASP A 419 11.01 -7.81 4.26
CA ASP A 419 11.37 -7.80 2.84
C ASP A 419 12.88 -7.66 2.66
N LYS A 420 13.50 -6.77 3.43
CA LYS A 420 14.95 -6.56 3.38
C LYS A 420 15.73 -7.80 3.76
N LEU A 421 15.28 -8.55 4.77
CA LEU A 421 15.89 -9.84 5.12
C LEU A 421 15.76 -10.86 3.99
N GLN A 422 14.60 -10.91 3.32
CA GLN A 422 14.41 -11.82 2.18
C GLN A 422 15.31 -11.45 0.99
N VAL A 423 15.51 -10.17 0.73
CA VAL A 423 16.49 -9.71 -0.28
C VAL A 423 17.91 -10.10 0.12
N ILE A 424 18.30 -9.94 1.40
CA ILE A 424 19.62 -10.37 1.89
C ILE A 424 19.81 -11.89 1.72
N ASN A 425 18.79 -12.69 2.03
CA ASN A 425 18.82 -14.14 1.81
C ASN A 425 19.09 -14.49 0.35
N TYR A 426 18.37 -13.85 -0.57
CA TYR A 426 18.54 -14.01 -2.00
C TYR A 426 19.97 -13.64 -2.44
N ILE A 427 20.45 -12.47 -2.04
CA ILE A 427 21.77 -11.94 -2.44
C ILE A 427 22.91 -12.84 -2.01
N LYS A 428 22.84 -13.45 -0.82
CA LYS A 428 23.89 -14.36 -0.33
C LYS A 428 24.17 -15.55 -1.26
N SER A 429 23.18 -15.99 -2.01
CA SER A 429 23.34 -17.04 -3.03
C SER A 429 23.76 -16.49 -4.40
N HIS A 430 23.82 -15.15 -4.60
CA HIS A 430 24.10 -14.47 -5.86
C HIS A 430 25.33 -13.54 -5.78
N ILE A 431 26.20 -13.74 -4.79
CA ILE A 431 27.43 -12.97 -4.62
C ILE A 431 28.31 -13.13 -5.87
N GLY A 432 28.90 -12.03 -6.35
CA GLY A 432 29.70 -11.97 -7.55
C GLY A 432 28.92 -11.62 -8.83
N GLU A 433 27.60 -11.62 -8.81
CA GLU A 433 26.79 -11.22 -9.95
C GLU A 433 26.83 -9.70 -10.19
N GLU A 434 26.73 -9.34 -11.46
CA GLU A 434 26.65 -7.94 -11.86
C GLU A 434 25.18 -7.47 -11.92
N ARG A 435 24.95 -6.24 -11.47
CA ARG A 435 23.65 -5.58 -11.50
C ARG A 435 23.78 -4.14 -11.97
N ILE A 436 22.78 -3.65 -12.65
CA ILE A 436 22.66 -2.22 -12.98
C ILE A 436 21.94 -1.53 -11.84
N GLY A 437 22.50 -0.40 -11.39
CA GLY A 437 21.90 0.45 -10.37
C GLY A 437 22.03 1.92 -10.69
N PHE A 438 21.44 2.74 -9.81
CA PHE A 438 21.48 4.20 -9.90
C PHE A 438 22.00 4.78 -8.59
N ILE A 439 22.83 5.81 -8.67
CA ILE A 439 23.33 6.51 -7.48
C ILE A 439 22.17 7.32 -6.88
N GLU A 440 21.80 7.03 -5.65
CA GLU A 440 20.74 7.73 -4.89
C GLU A 440 21.31 8.83 -3.99
N MET A 441 22.50 8.60 -3.42
CA MET A 441 23.16 9.55 -2.53
C MET A 441 24.67 9.44 -2.69
N VAL A 442 25.34 10.57 -2.51
CA VAL A 442 26.81 10.68 -2.56
C VAL A 442 27.30 11.22 -1.22
N SER A 443 28.30 10.54 -0.63
CA SER A 443 29.01 10.91 0.60
C SER A 443 30.51 10.78 0.37
N PRO A 444 31.38 11.43 1.14
CA PRO A 444 32.83 11.28 1.02
C PRO A 444 33.34 9.85 1.16
N SER A 445 32.67 9.04 1.99
CA SER A 445 33.11 7.67 2.34
C SER A 445 32.32 6.57 1.64
N TYR A 446 31.19 6.88 1.01
CA TYR A 446 30.34 5.90 0.32
C TYR A 446 29.37 6.56 -0.65
N ILE A 447 28.87 5.77 -1.59
CA ILE A 447 27.67 6.10 -2.35
C ILE A 447 26.55 5.12 -1.99
N LYS A 448 25.33 5.62 -1.88
CA LYS A 448 24.13 4.79 -1.77
C LYS A 448 23.60 4.54 -3.18
N VAL A 449 23.32 3.30 -3.49
CA VAL A 449 22.82 2.89 -4.80
C VAL A 449 21.47 2.22 -4.67
N ARG A 450 20.61 2.46 -5.64
CA ARG A 450 19.32 1.77 -5.83
C ARG A 450 19.47 0.79 -7.00
N VAL A 451 19.11 -0.46 -6.75
CA VAL A 451 19.08 -1.51 -7.77
C VAL A 451 17.62 -1.90 -8.00
N PRO A 452 17.07 -1.67 -9.22
CA PRO A 452 15.71 -2.06 -9.55
C PRO A 452 15.46 -3.55 -9.30
N GLY A 453 14.31 -3.89 -8.71
CA GLY A 453 13.98 -5.27 -8.33
C GLY A 453 14.73 -5.83 -7.12
N LEU A 454 15.59 -5.03 -6.50
CA LEU A 454 16.26 -5.29 -5.23
C LEU A 454 16.09 -4.08 -4.30
N MET A 455 16.76 -4.10 -3.16
CA MET A 455 16.77 -2.96 -2.24
C MET A 455 18.04 -2.13 -2.36
N ASP A 456 18.00 -0.96 -1.74
CA ASP A 456 19.14 -0.05 -1.66
C ASP A 456 20.35 -0.71 -1.00
N GLY A 457 21.54 -0.39 -1.51
CA GLY A 457 22.79 -0.84 -0.93
C GLY A 457 23.86 0.25 -0.95
N ILE A 458 25.05 -0.11 -0.49
CA ILE A 458 26.18 0.80 -0.30
C ILE A 458 27.39 0.32 -1.10
N VAL A 459 28.07 1.27 -1.72
CA VAL A 459 29.45 1.11 -2.23
C VAL A 459 30.35 2.00 -1.38
N TYR A 460 31.24 1.43 -0.59
CA TYR A 460 32.25 2.19 0.12
C TYR A 460 33.34 2.69 -0.80
N SER A 461 34.07 3.75 -0.38
CA SER A 461 35.18 4.34 -1.15
C SER A 461 36.20 3.33 -1.60
N ASP A 462 36.51 2.33 -0.76
CA ASP A 462 37.50 1.28 -1.07
C ASP A 462 37.00 0.28 -2.14
N ASN A 463 35.72 0.29 -2.43
CA ASN A 463 35.07 -0.53 -3.46
C ASN A 463 34.73 0.27 -4.74
N MET A 464 35.24 1.49 -4.84
CA MET A 464 35.21 2.30 -6.06
C MET A 464 36.38 1.92 -6.98
N PRO A 465 36.28 2.09 -8.31
CA PRO A 465 37.34 1.73 -9.25
C PRO A 465 38.60 2.59 -9.12
N GLU A 466 38.51 3.73 -8.46
CA GLU A 466 39.60 4.66 -8.20
C GLU A 466 39.33 5.45 -6.91
N MET A 467 40.34 6.07 -6.35
CA MET A 467 40.14 7.03 -5.25
C MET A 467 39.30 8.21 -5.71
N THR A 468 38.42 8.67 -4.85
CA THR A 468 37.48 9.77 -5.15
C THR A 468 37.52 10.83 -4.06
N TYR A 469 37.21 12.06 -4.44
CA TYR A 469 37.03 13.18 -3.48
C TYR A 469 35.69 13.91 -3.75
N LEU A 470 35.10 14.41 -2.68
CA LEU A 470 33.84 15.16 -2.77
C LEU A 470 34.14 16.61 -3.24
N THR A 471 33.48 17.01 -4.32
CA THR A 471 33.55 18.38 -4.83
C THR A 471 32.57 19.30 -4.08
N PRO A 472 32.79 20.64 -4.07
CA PRO A 472 31.84 21.60 -3.47
C PRO A 472 30.41 21.52 -4.05
N GLY A 473 30.24 20.96 -5.25
CA GLY A 473 28.94 20.73 -5.88
C GLY A 473 28.28 19.40 -5.53
N GLY A 474 28.71 18.69 -4.47
CA GLY A 474 28.04 17.46 -4.01
C GLY A 474 28.24 16.25 -4.94
N LYS A 475 29.32 16.22 -5.73
CA LYS A 475 29.68 15.11 -6.62
C LYS A 475 31.00 14.49 -6.14
N LEU A 476 31.14 13.18 -6.28
CA LEU A 476 32.48 12.58 -6.19
C LEU A 476 33.19 12.71 -7.53
N LYS A 477 34.48 13.00 -7.49
CA LYS A 477 35.36 13.03 -8.66
C LYS A 477 36.53 12.09 -8.44
N GLY A 478 36.81 11.26 -9.44
CA GLY A 478 37.94 10.36 -9.42
C GLY A 478 39.29 11.11 -9.53
N THR A 479 40.29 10.61 -8.87
CA THR A 479 41.65 11.22 -8.87
C THR A 479 42.40 10.96 -10.16
N ASP A 480 42.23 9.79 -10.78
CA ASP A 480 43.00 9.34 -11.91
C ASP A 480 42.32 9.61 -13.26
N THR A 481 40.98 9.34 -13.30
CA THR A 481 40.23 9.44 -14.56
C THR A 481 39.45 10.76 -14.68
N GLU A 482 39.38 11.56 -13.61
CA GLU A 482 38.49 12.73 -13.51
C GLU A 482 37.00 12.39 -13.69
N ARG A 483 36.62 11.11 -13.71
CA ARG A 483 35.22 10.68 -13.77
C ARG A 483 34.42 11.28 -12.61
N THR A 484 33.19 11.65 -12.88
CA THR A 484 32.29 12.19 -11.87
C THR A 484 31.21 11.19 -11.55
N TYR A 485 30.87 11.08 -10.26
CA TYR A 485 29.77 10.28 -9.75
C TYR A 485 28.80 11.20 -9.02
N LYS A 486 27.56 11.24 -9.45
CA LYS A 486 26.49 12.07 -8.87
C LYS A 486 25.19 11.31 -8.79
N VAL A 487 24.25 11.80 -8.02
CA VAL A 487 22.88 11.28 -7.93
C VAL A 487 22.27 11.15 -9.33
N GLY A 488 21.58 10.04 -9.60
CA GLY A 488 20.96 9.70 -10.88
C GLY A 488 21.88 9.03 -11.91
N HIS A 489 23.19 8.94 -11.66
CA HIS A 489 24.07 8.20 -12.56
C HIS A 489 23.77 6.70 -12.55
N LYS A 490 23.66 6.13 -13.75
CA LYS A 490 23.56 4.68 -13.98
C LYS A 490 24.94 4.05 -13.82
N VAL A 491 25.02 3.00 -13.03
CA VAL A 491 26.27 2.34 -12.67
C VAL A 491 26.17 0.82 -12.79
N LEU A 492 27.27 0.19 -13.15
CA LEU A 492 27.42 -1.25 -13.09
C LEU A 492 28.02 -1.63 -11.73
N LEU A 493 27.35 -2.51 -11.03
CA LEU A 493 27.65 -2.93 -9.67
C LEU A 493 27.91 -4.43 -9.64
N ASN A 494 28.82 -4.87 -8.80
CA ASN A 494 29.02 -6.27 -8.48
C ASN A 494 28.60 -6.50 -7.03
N LEU A 495 27.82 -7.56 -6.78
CA LEU A 495 27.37 -7.95 -5.44
C LEU A 495 28.56 -8.51 -4.64
N LEU A 496 28.96 -7.82 -3.59
CA LEU A 496 30.08 -8.23 -2.73
C LEU A 496 29.64 -9.06 -1.55
N ASP A 497 28.65 -8.57 -0.79
CA ASP A 497 28.19 -9.20 0.45
C ASP A 497 26.82 -8.64 0.86
N ALA A 498 26.16 -9.32 1.79
CA ALA A 498 24.97 -8.84 2.46
C ALA A 498 25.00 -9.24 3.93
N SER A 499 24.85 -8.26 4.82
CA SER A 499 24.93 -8.44 6.27
C SER A 499 23.55 -8.48 6.90
N TYR A 500 23.24 -9.54 7.63
CA TYR A 500 22.05 -9.61 8.47
C TYR A 500 22.10 -8.64 9.65
N ALA A 501 23.28 -8.49 10.26
CA ALA A 501 23.44 -7.66 11.45
C ALA A 501 23.17 -6.19 11.16
N ASP A 502 23.71 -5.70 10.04
CA ASP A 502 23.58 -4.30 9.62
C ASP A 502 22.36 -4.08 8.74
N LYS A 503 21.71 -5.18 8.29
CA LYS A 503 20.63 -5.16 7.31
C LYS A 503 21.03 -4.37 6.06
N MET A 504 22.26 -4.61 5.56
CA MET A 504 22.86 -3.85 4.47
C MET A 504 23.36 -4.77 3.36
N ILE A 505 23.27 -4.24 2.13
CA ILE A 505 23.79 -4.86 0.91
C ILE A 505 25.02 -4.06 0.49
N TYR A 506 26.11 -4.76 0.22
CA TYR A 506 27.38 -4.19 -0.16
C TYR A 506 27.70 -4.49 -1.61
N TYR A 507 28.03 -3.45 -2.34
CA TYR A 507 28.40 -3.53 -3.75
C TYR A 507 29.83 -3.04 -3.99
N LYS A 508 30.42 -3.55 -5.05
CA LYS A 508 31.59 -2.96 -5.69
C LYS A 508 31.13 -2.22 -6.94
N LEU A 509 31.56 -0.99 -7.14
CA LEU A 509 31.30 -0.26 -8.37
C LEU A 509 32.31 -0.75 -9.45
N VAL A 510 31.76 -1.30 -10.53
CA VAL A 510 32.55 -1.81 -11.66
C VAL A 510 32.79 -0.69 -12.67
N ASP A 511 31.72 0.01 -13.08
CA ASP A 511 31.78 1.11 -14.03
C ASP A 511 30.66 2.13 -13.84
N ASN A 512 30.92 3.37 -14.29
CA ASN A 512 29.89 4.39 -14.43
C ASN A 512 29.41 4.39 -15.89
N LEU A 513 28.19 3.92 -16.11
CA LEU A 513 27.59 3.77 -17.43
C LEU A 513 27.02 5.08 -17.99
N THR A 514 26.97 6.13 -17.18
CA THR A 514 26.52 7.44 -17.63
C THR A 514 27.64 8.17 -18.35
N LEU A 515 27.44 8.40 -19.65
CA LEU A 515 28.39 9.17 -20.46
C LEU A 515 28.45 10.62 -19.97
N THR A 516 29.66 11.14 -19.78
CA THR A 516 29.85 12.57 -19.55
C THR A 516 29.55 13.35 -20.85
N GLU A 517 29.15 14.64 -20.75
CA GLU A 517 28.95 15.49 -21.94
C GLU A 517 30.16 15.53 -22.87
N ALA A 518 31.39 15.41 -22.31
CA ALA A 518 32.62 15.37 -23.06
C ALA A 518 32.82 14.04 -23.84
N GLU A 519 32.39 12.92 -23.24
CA GLU A 519 32.42 11.60 -23.87
C GLU A 519 31.33 11.47 -24.93
N GLY A 520 30.11 12.00 -24.68
CA GLY A 520 29.04 12.08 -25.68
C GLY A 520 29.44 12.91 -26.91
N LYS A 521 30.10 14.05 -26.72
CA LYS A 521 30.64 14.88 -27.82
C LYS A 521 31.80 14.21 -28.59
N LYS A 522 32.57 13.33 -27.95
CA LYS A 522 33.63 12.55 -28.65
C LYS A 522 33.04 11.42 -29.49
N LEU A 523 31.95 10.78 -29.02
CA LEU A 523 31.25 9.75 -29.77
C LEU A 523 30.55 10.32 -31.02
N VAL A 524 29.88 11.48 -30.90
CA VAL A 524 29.22 12.18 -32.03
C VAL A 524 30.23 12.68 -33.07
N LYS A 525 31.49 12.93 -32.69
CA LYS A 525 32.54 13.30 -33.65
C LYS A 525 33.20 12.10 -34.34
N ARG A 526 32.90 10.86 -33.94
CA ARG A 526 33.41 9.63 -34.55
C ARG A 526 32.42 8.90 -35.44
N VAL A 527 31.18 9.37 -35.50
CA VAL A 527 30.14 9.01 -36.47
C VAL A 527 29.99 10.16 -37.45
#